data_3d4057711139a6e87fed017198954753
#
_entry.id   3d4057711139a6e87fed017198954753
#
_cell.length_a   1.000
_cell.length_b   1.000
_cell.length_c   1.000
_cell.angle_alpha   90.00
_cell.angle_beta   90.00
_cell.angle_gamma   90.00
#
_symmetry.space_group_name_H-M   'P 1'
#
loop_
_entity.id
_entity.type
_entity.pdbx_description
1 polymer ?
#
loop_
_entity_poly.entity_id
_entity_poly.type
_entity_poly.pdbx_seq_one_letter_code
_entity_poly.pdbx_strand_id
1 'polypeptide(L)'
;MRCTALSLMACGIGAMAQAQTYTYHSLRTLRDPHDPQRVTSLIIDPAGNLYGSSFYGGADNVGTVFKVTPKGSLAVLHSFRSSIGGESPMSIARDSKGNLYGATPYIRGEFDIDSTIFKMSAQPNGKYNFGTLWSYFFTGPQAIAVDSARNIYGIIQPYTGIVSGNCGSCLFAISEAGAWTDLWDFDYNNYNPLGNLVVDQAGDVYGTIGGDGGSSSWGYVYKWSPTSGYSVLHDFNGSDGSYPDGLVLDAAGNLYGTTDLGGTNSLGTAFQITATGTFSTLYNFCSLANCADGYAPYGTIAVDSSGNLFGTSYRHSSTIVYKLTASGAESVIYNGKTFISPLLVIDKVGNLYGIDSLGVYELVPSN
;
A
#
# COMPACT_ATOMS: atom_id res chain seq x y z
N MET A 1 -65.50 -10.12 34.93
CA MET A 1 -64.62 -8.98 34.71
C MET A 1 -63.29 -9.53 34.24
N ARG A 2 -62.96 -9.40 32.97
CA ARG A 2 -61.68 -9.82 32.41
C ARG A 2 -60.94 -8.57 31.93
N CYS A 3 -59.82 -8.27 32.57
CA CYS A 3 -58.90 -7.24 32.09
C CYS A 3 -57.93 -7.91 31.09
N THR A 4 -57.99 -7.49 29.83
CA THR A 4 -57.00 -7.83 28.79
C THR A 4 -55.93 -6.75 28.80
N ALA A 5 -54.68 -7.16 29.10
CA ALA A 5 -53.50 -6.32 28.96
C ALA A 5 -53.06 -6.26 27.47
N LEU A 6 -53.10 -5.07 26.89
CA LEU A 6 -52.49 -4.79 25.57
C LEU A 6 -50.98 -4.60 25.75
N SER A 7 -50.20 -5.54 25.20
CA SER A 7 -48.76 -5.41 25.07
C SER A 7 -48.46 -4.50 23.89
N LEU A 8 -47.94 -3.29 24.12
CA LEU A 8 -47.33 -2.46 23.07
C LEU A 8 -45.93 -3.05 22.74
N MET A 9 -45.82 -3.73 21.60
CA MET A 9 -44.53 -3.94 20.97
C MET A 9 -44.04 -2.60 20.41
N ALA A 10 -43.05 -1.99 21.05
CA ALA A 10 -42.27 -0.92 20.47
C ALA A 10 -41.40 -1.52 19.34
N CYS A 11 -41.84 -1.32 18.10
CA CYS A 11 -41.04 -1.57 16.92
C CYS A 11 -39.93 -0.51 16.89
N GLY A 12 -38.75 -0.88 17.36
CA GLY A 12 -37.56 -0.04 17.23
C GLY A 12 -37.24 0.14 15.75
N ILE A 13 -37.58 1.32 15.23
CA ILE A 13 -37.05 1.76 13.92
C ILE A 13 -35.58 1.99 14.15
N GLY A 14 -34.77 0.97 13.89
CA GLY A 14 -33.32 1.14 13.75
C GLY A 14 -33.09 2.16 12.64
N ALA A 15 -32.56 3.33 12.97
CA ALA A 15 -32.10 4.29 12.00
C ALA A 15 -31.07 3.53 11.12
N MET A 16 -31.43 3.24 9.89
CA MET A 16 -30.46 2.80 8.90
C MET A 16 -29.44 3.94 8.79
N ALA A 17 -28.22 3.70 9.25
CA ALA A 17 -27.12 4.63 9.03
C ALA A 17 -27.05 4.84 7.51
N GLN A 18 -27.32 6.05 7.07
CA GLN A 18 -27.22 6.40 5.66
C GLN A 18 -25.76 6.21 5.25
N ALA A 19 -25.51 5.41 4.22
CA ALA A 19 -24.16 5.17 3.74
C ALA A 19 -23.52 6.53 3.42
N GLN A 20 -22.36 6.81 4.00
CA GLN A 20 -21.62 8.04 3.75
C GLN A 20 -21.28 8.11 2.26
N THR A 21 -21.72 9.17 1.59
CA THR A 21 -21.41 9.42 0.18
C THR A 21 -20.11 10.20 0.05
N TYR A 22 -19.43 10.05 -1.09
CA TYR A 22 -18.20 10.76 -1.40
C TYR A 22 -18.36 11.55 -2.70
N THR A 23 -17.81 12.75 -2.73
CA THR A 23 -17.78 13.59 -3.94
C THR A 23 -16.39 13.51 -4.56
N TYR A 24 -16.33 13.16 -5.86
CA TYR A 24 -15.11 13.10 -6.64
C TYR A 24 -14.68 14.49 -7.10
N HIS A 25 -13.39 14.80 -6.93
CA HIS A 25 -12.72 15.98 -7.46
C HIS A 25 -11.43 15.57 -8.18
N SER A 26 -11.24 16.01 -9.43
CA SER A 26 -9.93 15.93 -10.09
C SER A 26 -9.03 16.98 -9.46
N LEU A 27 -8.08 16.55 -8.64
CA LEU A 27 -7.17 17.44 -7.94
C LEU A 27 -6.06 17.95 -8.86
N ARG A 28 -5.50 17.06 -9.69
CA ARG A 28 -4.44 17.38 -10.66
C ARG A 28 -4.47 16.45 -11.86
N THR A 29 -4.60 17.01 -13.05
CA THR A 29 -4.42 16.24 -14.30
C THR A 29 -2.94 16.08 -14.64
N LEU A 30 -2.56 14.89 -15.11
CA LEU A 30 -1.19 14.52 -15.49
C LEU A 30 -1.17 14.18 -16.98
N ARG A 31 -1.11 15.18 -17.83
CA ARG A 31 -1.22 15.03 -19.30
C ARG A 31 0.02 15.47 -20.08
N ASP A 32 0.91 16.26 -19.47
CA ASP A 32 2.17 16.62 -20.09
C ASP A 32 3.08 15.37 -20.15
N PRO A 33 3.80 15.13 -21.25
CA PRO A 33 4.75 14.00 -21.33
C PRO A 33 5.81 13.99 -20.23
N HIS A 34 6.11 15.16 -19.66
CA HIS A 34 7.07 15.29 -18.54
C HIS A 34 6.39 15.19 -17.17
N ASP A 35 5.05 15.21 -17.10
CA ASP A 35 4.34 14.94 -15.85
C ASP A 35 4.61 13.50 -15.39
N PRO A 36 4.48 13.20 -14.07
CA PRO A 36 4.53 11.84 -13.56
C PRO A 36 3.54 10.92 -14.27
N GLN A 37 4.02 9.85 -14.87
CA GLN A 37 3.16 8.86 -15.58
C GLN A 37 3.35 7.48 -15.00
N ARG A 38 2.26 6.69 -14.94
CA ARG A 38 2.24 5.41 -14.27
C ARG A 38 2.79 5.53 -12.85
N VAL A 39 2.05 6.27 -12.01
CA VAL A 39 2.39 6.45 -10.59
C VAL A 39 2.48 5.08 -9.92
N THR A 40 3.56 4.87 -9.18
CA THR A 40 3.93 3.57 -8.58
C THR A 40 3.77 3.56 -7.07
N SER A 41 3.83 4.74 -6.44
CA SER A 41 3.66 4.89 -5.00
C SER A 41 3.03 6.24 -4.69
N LEU A 42 2.22 6.30 -3.63
CA LEU A 42 1.59 7.52 -3.14
C LEU A 42 1.58 7.50 -1.61
N ILE A 43 2.01 8.59 -1.01
CA ILE A 43 1.96 8.81 0.44
C ILE A 43 1.48 10.24 0.73
N ILE A 44 0.96 10.46 1.94
CA ILE A 44 0.44 11.77 2.36
C ILE A 44 1.15 12.25 3.62
N ASP A 45 1.46 13.55 3.70
CA ASP A 45 2.00 14.14 4.92
C ASP A 45 0.87 14.73 5.82
N PRO A 46 1.18 15.06 7.09
CA PRO A 46 0.18 15.63 8.00
C PRO A 46 -0.42 16.97 7.56
N ALA A 47 0.18 17.65 6.58
CA ALA A 47 -0.33 18.90 5.99
C ALA A 47 -1.18 18.67 4.74
N GLY A 48 -1.44 17.39 4.38
CA GLY A 48 -2.22 17.00 3.21
C GLY A 48 -1.46 17.08 1.88
N ASN A 49 -0.14 17.25 1.90
CA ASN A 49 0.63 17.14 0.66
C ASN A 49 0.81 15.68 0.30
N LEU A 50 0.54 15.36 -0.96
CA LEU A 50 0.80 14.05 -1.55
C LEU A 50 2.21 14.01 -2.09
N TYR A 51 2.92 12.92 -1.86
CA TYR A 51 4.18 12.61 -2.50
C TYR A 51 4.04 11.30 -3.24
N GLY A 52 4.61 11.21 -4.42
CA GLY A 52 4.53 10.00 -5.23
C GLY A 52 5.81 9.75 -6.02
N SER A 53 5.94 8.52 -6.48
CA SER A 53 6.89 8.11 -7.50
C SER A 53 6.15 7.72 -8.78
N SER A 54 6.82 7.80 -9.92
CA SER A 54 6.25 7.40 -11.20
C SER A 54 7.27 6.62 -12.01
N PHE A 55 6.78 5.63 -12.76
CA PHE A 55 7.61 4.79 -13.61
C PHE A 55 8.15 5.55 -14.82
N TYR A 56 7.32 6.44 -15.40
CA TYR A 56 7.66 7.30 -16.54
C TYR A 56 7.45 8.77 -16.18
N GLY A 57 7.82 9.65 -17.10
CA GLY A 57 7.78 11.09 -16.94
C GLY A 57 9.14 11.65 -16.57
N GLY A 58 9.20 12.98 -16.37
CA GLY A 58 10.45 13.70 -16.16
C GLY A 58 11.21 13.99 -17.45
N ALA A 59 12.44 14.51 -17.32
CA ALA A 59 13.22 15.00 -18.45
C ALA A 59 13.56 13.91 -19.49
N ASP A 60 13.92 12.72 -19.02
CA ASP A 60 14.36 11.59 -19.86
C ASP A 60 13.29 10.49 -19.95
N ASN A 61 12.08 10.74 -19.42
CA ASN A 61 10.96 9.80 -19.38
C ASN A 61 11.24 8.47 -18.65
N VAL A 62 12.12 8.49 -17.66
CA VAL A 62 12.52 7.33 -16.86
C VAL A 62 12.12 7.45 -15.39
N GLY A 63 11.12 8.28 -15.11
CA GLY A 63 10.47 8.38 -13.82
C GLY A 63 10.82 9.62 -13.02
N THR A 64 9.98 9.86 -12.02
CA THR A 64 10.08 11.03 -11.15
C THR A 64 9.75 10.69 -9.69
N VAL A 65 10.20 11.55 -8.78
CA VAL A 65 9.57 11.76 -7.48
C VAL A 65 8.89 13.13 -7.51
N PHE A 66 7.65 13.21 -7.11
CA PHE A 66 6.84 14.41 -7.21
C PHE A 66 6.07 14.73 -5.93
N LYS A 67 5.56 15.96 -5.85
CA LYS A 67 4.66 16.44 -4.80
C LYS A 67 3.44 17.08 -5.42
N VAL A 68 2.25 16.82 -4.86
CA VAL A 68 1.02 17.58 -5.14
C VAL A 68 0.52 18.18 -3.84
N THR A 69 0.27 19.49 -3.84
CA THR A 69 -0.29 20.17 -2.67
C THR A 69 -1.80 19.97 -2.58
N PRO A 70 -2.46 20.21 -1.42
CA PRO A 70 -3.92 20.15 -1.29
C PRO A 70 -4.68 21.07 -2.26
N LYS A 71 -3.99 22.05 -2.86
CA LYS A 71 -4.55 22.95 -3.88
C LYS A 71 -4.31 22.49 -5.31
N GLY A 72 -3.78 21.26 -5.50
CA GLY A 72 -3.51 20.68 -6.81
C GLY A 72 -2.23 21.17 -7.49
N SER A 73 -1.36 21.94 -6.81
CA SER A 73 -0.08 22.35 -7.39
C SER A 73 0.90 21.21 -7.43
N LEU A 74 1.36 20.85 -8.63
CA LEU A 74 2.37 19.79 -8.88
C LEU A 74 3.78 20.39 -8.86
N ALA A 75 4.71 19.70 -8.21
CA ALA A 75 6.14 19.94 -8.29
C ALA A 75 6.88 18.61 -8.50
N VAL A 76 7.66 18.50 -9.57
CA VAL A 76 8.63 17.41 -9.73
C VAL A 76 9.81 17.72 -8.83
N LEU A 77 10.03 16.87 -7.82
CA LEU A 77 11.08 17.02 -6.82
C LEU A 77 12.41 16.45 -7.30
N HIS A 78 12.35 15.36 -8.09
CA HIS A 78 13.48 14.74 -8.77
C HIS A 78 13.02 14.10 -10.07
N SER A 79 13.82 14.26 -11.11
CA SER A 79 13.65 13.61 -12.41
C SER A 79 14.83 12.65 -12.60
N PHE A 80 14.56 11.36 -12.69
CA PHE A 80 15.59 10.34 -12.93
C PHE A 80 16.17 10.47 -14.34
N ARG A 81 17.36 9.93 -14.55
CA ARG A 81 18.08 9.96 -15.83
C ARG A 81 18.66 8.59 -16.12
N SER A 82 18.61 8.19 -17.38
CA SER A 82 19.06 6.89 -17.87
C SER A 82 20.54 6.58 -17.62
N SER A 83 21.34 7.58 -17.27
CA SER A 83 22.79 7.41 -17.11
C SER A 83 23.29 7.44 -15.66
N ILE A 84 22.43 7.78 -14.68
CA ILE A 84 22.88 8.00 -13.29
C ILE A 84 21.74 7.75 -12.30
N GLY A 85 21.94 6.82 -11.35
CA GLY A 85 21.15 6.76 -10.13
C GLY A 85 19.83 6.00 -10.20
N GLY A 86 19.72 5.01 -11.11
CA GLY A 86 18.53 4.17 -11.27
C GLY A 86 17.43 4.81 -12.09
N GLU A 87 16.41 4.04 -12.42
CA GLU A 87 15.25 4.43 -13.22
C GLU A 87 13.97 3.91 -12.61
N SER A 88 12.84 4.55 -12.97
CA SER A 88 11.49 4.01 -12.71
C SER A 88 11.23 3.64 -11.25
N PRO A 89 11.31 4.59 -10.30
CA PRO A 89 11.13 4.30 -8.88
C PRO A 89 9.78 3.64 -8.60
N MET A 90 9.79 2.57 -7.77
CA MET A 90 8.62 1.74 -7.48
C MET A 90 7.99 2.04 -6.14
N SER A 91 8.77 2.50 -5.17
CA SER A 91 8.31 2.72 -3.80
C SER A 91 8.94 3.96 -3.21
N ILE A 92 8.18 4.70 -2.41
CA ILE A 92 8.70 5.79 -1.58
C ILE A 92 8.16 5.70 -0.16
N ALA A 93 8.99 6.15 0.78
CA ALA A 93 8.64 6.32 2.19
C ALA A 93 9.09 7.72 2.67
N ARG A 94 8.51 8.21 3.77
CA ARG A 94 8.82 9.54 4.30
C ARG A 94 9.04 9.47 5.81
N ASP A 95 10.14 10.06 6.29
CA ASP A 95 10.40 10.16 7.71
C ASP A 95 9.74 11.40 8.36
N SER A 96 9.79 11.49 9.68
CA SER A 96 9.22 12.59 10.46
C SER A 96 9.90 13.94 10.21
N LYS A 97 11.15 13.96 9.68
CA LYS A 97 11.87 15.18 9.28
C LYS A 97 11.52 15.63 7.87
N GLY A 98 10.71 14.84 7.14
CA GLY A 98 10.29 15.15 5.79
C GLY A 98 11.24 14.65 4.70
N ASN A 99 12.29 13.89 5.04
CA ASN A 99 13.11 13.24 4.04
C ASN A 99 12.30 12.15 3.34
N LEU A 100 12.55 11.99 2.05
CA LEU A 100 11.98 10.92 1.24
C LEU A 100 13.04 9.86 0.98
N TYR A 101 12.64 8.63 1.01
CA TYR A 101 13.44 7.46 0.68
C TYR A 101 12.72 6.71 -0.42
N GLY A 102 13.46 6.09 -1.33
CA GLY A 102 12.84 5.36 -2.41
C GLY A 102 13.76 4.29 -2.97
N ALA A 103 13.16 3.44 -3.80
CA ALA A 103 13.83 2.35 -4.45
C ALA A 103 13.56 2.37 -5.96
N THR A 104 14.59 2.09 -6.76
CA THR A 104 14.48 1.86 -8.19
C THR A 104 14.78 0.40 -8.48
N PRO A 105 13.92 -0.30 -9.25
CA PRO A 105 14.17 -1.67 -9.63
C PRO A 105 15.23 -1.77 -10.71
N TYR A 106 15.75 -2.99 -10.92
CA TYR A 106 16.50 -3.34 -12.13
C TYR A 106 15.54 -3.45 -13.32
N ILE A 107 15.84 -2.78 -14.42
CA ILE A 107 15.08 -2.90 -15.68
C ILE A 107 15.91 -3.69 -16.70
N ARG A 108 15.33 -4.84 -17.12
CA ARG A 108 15.98 -5.75 -18.06
C ARG A 108 16.08 -5.14 -19.47
N GLY A 109 17.28 -5.12 -20.04
CA GLY A 109 17.51 -4.85 -21.47
C GLY A 109 18.49 -3.74 -21.78
N GLU A 110 18.88 -2.91 -20.82
CA GLU A 110 19.96 -1.96 -20.97
C GLU A 110 21.12 -2.38 -20.05
N PHE A 111 22.30 -2.60 -20.62
CA PHE A 111 23.50 -2.94 -19.87
C PHE A 111 23.88 -1.73 -19.00
N ASP A 112 24.12 -1.97 -17.70
CA ASP A 112 24.61 -1.01 -16.71
C ASP A 112 23.58 -0.14 -15.96
N ILE A 113 22.28 -0.54 -15.84
CA ILE A 113 21.36 0.15 -14.96
C ILE A 113 21.31 -0.53 -13.58
N ASP A 114 21.94 0.10 -12.61
CA ASP A 114 21.90 -0.32 -11.23
C ASP A 114 20.52 -0.06 -10.61
N SER A 115 20.00 -1.04 -9.90
CA SER A 115 18.94 -0.77 -8.94
C SER A 115 19.49 0.04 -7.78
N THR A 116 18.73 1.00 -7.28
CA THR A 116 19.23 1.89 -6.23
C THR A 116 18.23 2.01 -5.07
N ILE A 117 18.79 2.30 -3.89
CA ILE A 117 18.06 2.88 -2.78
C ILE A 117 18.56 4.30 -2.64
N PHE A 118 17.65 5.27 -2.70
CA PHE A 118 17.98 6.69 -2.65
C PHE A 118 17.35 7.39 -1.44
N LYS A 119 17.94 8.53 -1.09
CA LYS A 119 17.42 9.48 -0.11
C LYS A 119 17.32 10.85 -0.73
N MET A 120 16.23 11.53 -0.48
CA MET A 120 16.05 12.94 -0.80
C MET A 120 15.92 13.71 0.51
N SER A 121 16.97 14.43 0.88
CA SER A 121 17.02 15.17 2.14
C SER A 121 16.29 16.49 2.01
N ALA A 122 15.25 16.70 2.83
CA ALA A 122 14.46 17.91 2.87
C ALA A 122 15.32 19.09 3.33
N GLN A 123 15.19 20.23 2.63
CA GLN A 123 15.89 21.47 2.92
C GLN A 123 14.92 22.53 3.45
N PRO A 124 15.38 23.49 4.28
CA PRO A 124 14.53 24.56 4.82
C PRO A 124 13.82 25.40 3.77
N ASN A 125 14.36 25.48 2.54
CA ASN A 125 13.78 26.21 1.42
C ASN A 125 12.72 25.41 0.64
N GLY A 126 12.32 24.22 1.14
CA GLY A 126 11.36 23.31 0.50
C GLY A 126 11.92 22.51 -0.67
N LYS A 127 13.20 22.63 -0.97
CA LYS A 127 13.89 21.79 -1.96
C LYS A 127 14.36 20.48 -1.34
N TYR A 128 14.84 19.58 -2.18
CA TYR A 128 15.39 18.29 -1.77
C TYR A 128 16.78 18.10 -2.38
N ASN A 129 17.70 17.56 -1.57
CA ASN A 129 18.99 17.08 -2.05
C ASN A 129 18.90 15.58 -2.27
N PHE A 130 19.09 15.13 -3.51
CA PHE A 130 19.10 13.73 -3.89
C PHE A 130 20.48 13.11 -3.61
N GLY A 131 20.48 11.86 -3.13
CA GLY A 131 21.68 11.04 -2.97
C GLY A 131 21.32 9.56 -3.01
N THR A 132 22.16 8.78 -3.68
CA THR A 132 22.09 7.32 -3.68
C THR A 132 22.71 6.80 -2.39
N LEU A 133 22.00 5.96 -1.67
CA LEU A 133 22.48 5.28 -0.46
C LEU A 133 23.16 3.96 -0.80
N TRP A 134 22.54 3.17 -1.71
CA TRP A 134 23.03 1.87 -2.14
C TRP A 134 22.72 1.64 -3.62
N SER A 135 23.60 0.91 -4.31
CA SER A 135 23.39 0.45 -5.68
C SER A 135 23.66 -1.05 -5.77
N TYR A 136 22.87 -1.73 -6.55
CA TYR A 136 22.94 -3.17 -6.79
C TYR A 136 22.91 -3.48 -8.27
N PHE A 137 23.64 -4.54 -8.64
CA PHE A 137 23.55 -5.15 -9.96
C PHE A 137 22.52 -6.28 -9.92
N PHE A 138 21.62 -6.34 -10.90
CA PHE A 138 20.69 -7.45 -11.18
C PHE A 138 19.57 -7.74 -10.16
N THR A 139 19.46 -7.01 -9.06
CA THR A 139 18.36 -7.17 -8.09
C THR A 139 17.90 -5.80 -7.64
N GLY A 140 16.59 -5.59 -7.48
CA GLY A 140 16.06 -4.30 -7.05
C GLY A 140 15.07 -4.41 -5.89
N PRO A 141 15.15 -3.48 -4.93
CA PRO A 141 14.16 -3.42 -3.87
C PRO A 141 12.78 -3.08 -4.43
N GLN A 142 11.76 -3.85 -4.05
CA GLN A 142 10.37 -3.69 -4.52
C GLN A 142 9.56 -2.79 -3.61
N ALA A 143 9.79 -2.88 -2.31
CA ALA A 143 9.10 -2.08 -1.30
C ALA A 143 10.09 -1.56 -0.28
N ILE A 144 9.82 -0.37 0.25
CA ILE A 144 10.58 0.19 1.36
C ILE A 144 9.64 0.80 2.40
N ALA A 145 10.07 0.74 3.67
CA ALA A 145 9.47 1.45 4.79
C ALA A 145 10.55 2.16 5.60
N VAL A 146 10.17 3.14 6.42
CA VAL A 146 11.10 3.87 7.29
C VAL A 146 10.50 3.99 8.68
N ASP A 147 11.29 3.66 9.71
CA ASP A 147 10.88 3.77 11.10
C ASP A 147 11.12 5.17 11.70
N SER A 148 10.71 5.35 12.95
CA SER A 148 10.88 6.59 13.69
C SER A 148 12.36 6.94 13.97
N ALA A 149 13.25 5.93 14.01
CA ALA A 149 14.70 6.08 14.14
C ALA A 149 15.40 6.34 12.80
N ARG A 150 14.63 6.35 11.68
CA ARG A 150 15.08 6.54 10.31
C ARG A 150 15.90 5.37 9.76
N ASN A 151 15.71 4.18 10.30
CA ASN A 151 16.15 2.98 9.62
C ASN A 151 15.22 2.69 8.44
N ILE A 152 15.80 2.31 7.32
CA ILE A 152 15.09 1.92 6.10
C ILE A 152 14.99 0.40 6.10
N TYR A 153 13.80 -0.12 5.88
CA TYR A 153 13.55 -1.55 5.67
C TYR A 153 13.10 -1.76 4.23
N GLY A 154 13.51 -2.85 3.63
CA GLY A 154 13.12 -3.15 2.25
C GLY A 154 13.19 -4.64 1.94
N ILE A 155 12.59 -5.00 0.82
CA ILE A 155 12.60 -6.36 0.29
C ILE A 155 13.34 -6.34 -1.05
N ILE A 156 14.32 -7.21 -1.19
CA ILE A 156 14.93 -7.54 -2.48
C ILE A 156 14.29 -8.81 -3.03
N GLN A 157 13.92 -8.77 -4.30
CA GLN A 157 13.56 -9.95 -5.08
C GLN A 157 14.60 -10.15 -6.19
N PRO A 158 15.21 -11.32 -6.31
CA PRO A 158 16.10 -11.58 -7.42
C PRO A 158 15.30 -11.72 -8.71
N TYR A 159 15.80 -11.13 -9.76
CA TYR A 159 15.29 -11.37 -11.10
C TYR A 159 15.94 -12.63 -11.69
N THR A 160 15.11 -13.69 -11.91
CA THR A 160 15.51 -14.91 -12.63
C THR A 160 16.91 -15.50 -12.30
N GLY A 161 17.06 -16.10 -11.11
CA GLY A 161 18.17 -17.05 -10.83
C GLY A 161 19.58 -16.46 -10.74
N ILE A 162 19.75 -15.15 -10.87
CA ILE A 162 21.04 -14.49 -10.71
C ILE A 162 21.10 -13.88 -9.32
N VAL A 163 21.83 -14.52 -8.42
CA VAL A 163 22.10 -14.02 -7.06
C VAL A 163 23.41 -13.26 -7.11
N SER A 164 23.37 -11.92 -7.06
CA SER A 164 24.56 -11.12 -6.82
C SER A 164 24.45 -10.50 -5.43
N GLY A 165 25.36 -10.86 -4.53
CA GLY A 165 25.35 -10.40 -3.15
C GLY A 165 25.04 -11.49 -2.15
N ASN A 166 24.89 -11.12 -0.88
CA ASN A 166 24.77 -12.07 0.23
C ASN A 166 23.37 -12.69 0.40
N CYS A 167 22.34 -12.20 -0.33
CA CYS A 167 20.99 -12.77 -0.22
C CYS A 167 20.28 -12.90 -1.58
N GLY A 168 19.55 -13.99 -1.76
CA GLY A 168 18.76 -14.27 -2.96
C GLY A 168 17.46 -13.46 -2.98
N SER A 169 16.62 -13.63 -1.96
CA SER A 169 15.40 -12.87 -1.70
C SER A 169 15.41 -12.53 -0.22
N CYS A 170 15.54 -11.27 0.16
CA CYS A 170 15.68 -10.94 1.58
C CYS A 170 14.95 -9.68 2.02
N LEU A 171 14.57 -9.71 3.30
CA LEU A 171 14.27 -8.52 4.07
C LEU A 171 15.60 -7.94 4.59
N PHE A 172 15.83 -6.67 4.35
CA PHE A 172 17.02 -5.96 4.81
C PHE A 172 16.68 -4.71 5.61
N ALA A 173 17.67 -4.21 6.34
CA ALA A 173 17.65 -2.88 6.92
C ALA A 173 18.88 -2.07 6.53
N ILE A 174 18.71 -0.74 6.40
CA ILE A 174 19.78 0.24 6.34
C ILE A 174 19.60 1.19 7.51
N SER A 175 20.56 1.23 8.42
CA SER A 175 20.51 2.14 9.56
C SER A 175 20.60 3.62 9.12
N GLU A 176 20.22 4.57 9.99
CA GLU A 176 20.41 6.00 9.71
C GLU A 176 21.86 6.35 9.35
N ALA A 177 22.82 5.62 9.90
CA ALA A 177 24.25 5.77 9.63
C ALA A 177 24.69 5.16 8.28
N GLY A 178 23.78 4.50 7.54
CA GLY A 178 24.04 3.87 6.24
C GLY A 178 24.58 2.44 6.31
N ALA A 179 24.59 1.80 7.49
CA ALA A 179 25.01 0.40 7.62
C ALA A 179 23.90 -0.54 7.15
N TRP A 180 24.25 -1.47 6.25
CA TRP A 180 23.36 -2.52 5.74
C TRP A 180 23.35 -3.73 6.68
N THR A 181 22.20 -4.37 6.82
CA THR A 181 21.99 -5.62 7.55
C THR A 181 20.96 -6.48 6.85
N ASP A 182 21.30 -7.75 6.57
CA ASP A 182 20.33 -8.76 6.15
C ASP A 182 19.57 -9.23 7.39
N LEU A 183 18.24 -9.07 7.36
CA LEU A 183 17.38 -9.38 8.50
C LEU A 183 16.79 -10.78 8.40
N TRP A 184 16.41 -11.18 7.20
CA TRP A 184 15.82 -12.49 6.91
C TRP A 184 15.98 -12.87 5.45
N ASP A 185 16.42 -14.11 5.21
CA ASP A 185 16.53 -14.70 3.90
C ASP A 185 15.28 -15.52 3.60
N PHE A 186 14.55 -15.15 2.55
CA PHE A 186 13.44 -15.94 2.03
C PHE A 186 13.99 -17.00 1.08
N ASP A 187 13.50 -18.23 1.17
CA ASP A 187 13.90 -19.29 0.22
C ASP A 187 13.45 -18.92 -1.20
N TYR A 188 14.43 -18.67 -2.08
CA TYR A 188 14.22 -18.21 -3.45
C TYR A 188 13.21 -19.05 -4.27
N ASN A 189 13.17 -20.36 -4.02
CA ASN A 189 12.36 -21.29 -4.82
C ASN A 189 10.88 -21.29 -4.40
N ASN A 190 10.52 -20.68 -3.27
CA ASN A 190 9.22 -20.88 -2.65
C ASN A 190 8.54 -19.59 -2.19
N TYR A 191 9.17 -18.40 -2.30
CA TYR A 191 8.61 -17.20 -1.71
C TYR A 191 8.62 -16.03 -2.67
N ASN A 192 7.44 -15.44 -2.84
CA ASN A 192 7.25 -14.21 -3.61
C ASN A 192 6.73 -13.12 -2.65
N PRO A 193 7.64 -12.33 -2.01
CA PRO A 193 7.21 -11.21 -1.19
C PRO A 193 6.42 -10.23 -2.06
N LEU A 194 5.18 -9.98 -1.67
CA LEU A 194 4.25 -9.10 -2.36
C LEU A 194 3.89 -7.90 -1.49
N GLY A 195 3.23 -6.93 -2.10
CA GLY A 195 2.67 -5.79 -1.40
C GLY A 195 3.70 -4.83 -0.82
N ASN A 196 3.23 -3.99 0.07
CA ASN A 196 4.03 -3.00 0.78
C ASN A 196 4.56 -3.55 2.11
N LEU A 197 5.62 -2.92 2.61
CA LEU A 197 6.07 -3.09 4.00
C LEU A 197 5.41 -2.03 4.90
N VAL A 198 5.06 -2.43 6.11
CA VAL A 198 4.71 -1.51 7.17
C VAL A 198 5.61 -1.73 8.39
N VAL A 199 5.93 -0.65 9.10
CA VAL A 199 6.79 -0.69 10.28
C VAL A 199 6.10 0.06 11.42
N ASP A 200 6.13 -0.51 12.62
CA ASP A 200 5.55 0.10 13.80
C ASP A 200 6.57 0.94 14.59
N GLN A 201 6.12 1.51 15.72
CA GLN A 201 6.96 2.35 16.55
C GLN A 201 8.07 1.59 17.30
N ALA A 202 7.93 0.27 17.45
CA ALA A 202 8.93 -0.60 18.06
C ALA A 202 10.02 -1.03 17.05
N GLY A 203 9.84 -0.73 15.75
CA GLY A 203 10.70 -1.19 14.67
C GLY A 203 10.37 -2.61 14.19
N ASP A 204 9.21 -3.13 14.57
CA ASP A 204 8.70 -4.39 14.02
C ASP A 204 8.22 -4.16 12.58
N VAL A 205 8.66 -5.01 11.67
CA VAL A 205 8.37 -4.93 10.23
C VAL A 205 7.38 -6.02 9.85
N TYR A 206 6.34 -5.64 9.11
CA TYR A 206 5.30 -6.55 8.65
C TYR A 206 5.25 -6.55 7.12
N GLY A 207 5.01 -7.71 6.55
CA GLY A 207 4.89 -7.90 5.11
C GLY A 207 4.08 -9.15 4.76
N THR A 208 3.85 -9.34 3.47
CA THR A 208 3.11 -10.48 2.92
C THR A 208 3.99 -11.31 2.01
N ILE A 209 3.70 -12.59 1.96
CA ILE A 209 4.22 -13.52 0.95
C ILE A 209 3.02 -14.03 0.16
N GLY A 210 3.09 -13.91 -1.17
CA GLY A 210 2.07 -14.44 -2.07
C GLY A 210 2.05 -15.96 -2.12
N GLY A 211 1.06 -16.55 -2.82
CA GLY A 211 0.97 -17.98 -3.04
C GLY A 211 2.16 -18.54 -3.82
N ASP A 212 2.24 -19.89 -3.89
CA ASP A 212 3.31 -20.69 -4.47
C ASP A 212 4.61 -20.75 -3.65
N GLY A 213 4.60 -20.25 -2.40
CA GLY A 213 5.74 -20.32 -1.49
C GLY A 213 5.35 -20.85 -0.11
N GLY A 214 6.07 -21.86 0.38
CA GLY A 214 5.91 -22.37 1.74
C GLY A 214 5.03 -23.58 1.91
N SER A 215 4.61 -23.85 3.14
CA SER A 215 3.79 -25.00 3.51
C SER A 215 2.35 -24.88 3.00
N SER A 216 1.87 -23.67 2.72
CA SER A 216 0.59 -23.42 2.08
C SER A 216 0.80 -22.67 0.76
N SER A 217 0.18 -23.17 -0.30
CA SER A 217 0.16 -22.51 -1.63
C SER A 217 -0.62 -21.21 -1.65
N TRP A 218 -1.10 -20.73 -0.48
CA TRP A 218 -2.06 -19.63 -0.38
C TRP A 218 -1.43 -18.31 0.08
N GLY A 219 -0.18 -18.34 0.60
CA GLY A 219 0.52 -17.18 1.12
C GLY A 219 0.30 -16.94 2.61
N TYR A 220 1.04 -15.98 3.17
CA TYR A 220 0.98 -15.67 4.60
C TYR A 220 1.36 -14.22 4.92
N VAL A 221 1.04 -13.77 6.14
CA VAL A 221 1.50 -12.52 6.74
C VAL A 221 2.61 -12.83 7.72
N TYR A 222 3.72 -12.09 7.63
CA TYR A 222 4.86 -12.23 8.53
C TYR A 222 5.15 -10.96 9.32
N LYS A 223 5.91 -11.15 10.39
CA LYS A 223 6.51 -10.11 11.21
C LYS A 223 8.00 -10.41 11.38
N TRP A 224 8.83 -9.40 11.26
CA TRP A 224 10.19 -9.41 11.76
C TRP A 224 10.32 -8.39 12.88
N SER A 225 10.97 -8.78 13.99
CA SER A 225 11.16 -7.93 15.16
C SER A 225 12.64 -7.85 15.52
N PRO A 226 13.17 -6.67 15.88
CA PRO A 226 14.55 -6.56 16.34
C PRO A 226 14.83 -7.34 17.63
N THR A 227 13.79 -7.73 18.37
CA THR A 227 13.92 -8.43 19.65
C THR A 227 13.67 -9.93 19.56
N SER A 228 12.78 -10.39 18.66
CA SER A 228 12.33 -11.79 18.56
C SER A 228 12.61 -12.44 17.22
N GLY A 229 13.10 -11.68 16.22
CA GLY A 229 13.36 -12.17 14.88
C GLY A 229 12.09 -12.37 14.05
N TYR A 230 12.18 -13.27 13.07
CA TYR A 230 11.11 -13.57 12.11
C TYR A 230 10.06 -14.50 12.70
N SER A 231 8.79 -14.25 12.35
CA SER A 231 7.65 -15.11 12.69
C SER A 231 6.52 -14.98 11.67
N VAL A 232 5.78 -16.05 11.43
CA VAL A 232 4.54 -16.01 10.66
C VAL A 232 3.40 -15.66 11.60
N LEU A 233 2.64 -14.62 11.25
CA LEU A 233 1.48 -14.19 12.01
C LEU A 233 0.21 -14.94 11.62
N HIS A 234 0.03 -15.17 10.32
CA HIS A 234 -1.10 -15.92 9.79
C HIS A 234 -0.73 -16.60 8.48
N ASP A 235 -1.02 -17.88 8.38
CA ASP A 235 -0.83 -18.74 7.20
C ASP A 235 -2.19 -19.00 6.57
N PHE A 236 -2.43 -18.49 5.37
CA PHE A 236 -3.72 -18.62 4.70
C PHE A 236 -3.96 -20.07 4.24
N ASN A 237 -5.22 -20.44 4.18
CA ASN A 237 -5.65 -21.81 3.83
C ASN A 237 -6.62 -21.86 2.64
N GLY A 238 -6.78 -20.75 1.92
CA GLY A 238 -7.68 -20.58 0.79
C GLY A 238 -9.11 -20.25 1.18
N SER A 239 -9.64 -20.83 2.28
CA SER A 239 -11.01 -20.52 2.74
C SER A 239 -11.12 -19.17 3.47
N ASP A 240 -10.03 -18.67 4.00
CA ASP A 240 -9.92 -17.36 4.68
C ASP A 240 -9.18 -16.29 3.85
N GLY A 241 -8.69 -16.66 2.66
CA GLY A 241 -8.01 -15.82 1.71
C GLY A 241 -6.85 -16.55 1.03
N SER A 242 -6.31 -15.93 -0.02
CA SER A 242 -5.06 -16.32 -0.67
C SER A 242 -4.47 -15.16 -1.47
N TYR A 243 -3.16 -15.18 -1.70
CA TYR A 243 -2.41 -14.09 -2.32
C TYR A 243 -2.61 -12.78 -1.55
N PRO A 244 -2.16 -12.71 -0.27
CA PRO A 244 -2.28 -11.49 0.52
C PRO A 244 -1.45 -10.37 -0.11
N ASP A 245 -2.07 -9.18 -0.18
CA ASP A 245 -1.48 -7.95 -0.69
C ASP A 245 -1.64 -6.84 0.36
N GLY A 246 -1.51 -5.63 0.04
CA GLY A 246 -1.68 -4.41 0.80
C GLY A 246 -1.86 -4.53 2.30
N LEU A 247 -0.89 -4.02 3.08
CA LEU A 247 -0.98 -3.98 4.54
C LEU A 247 -1.05 -2.53 5.05
N VAL A 248 -1.77 -2.32 6.14
CA VAL A 248 -1.76 -1.06 6.90
C VAL A 248 -1.88 -1.33 8.39
N LEU A 249 -1.20 -0.52 9.21
CA LEU A 249 -1.31 -0.51 10.67
C LEU A 249 -2.19 0.64 11.13
N ASP A 250 -3.08 0.39 12.09
CA ASP A 250 -3.75 1.45 12.82
C ASP A 250 -2.91 1.93 14.03
N ALA A 251 -3.37 2.99 14.69
CA ALA A 251 -2.68 3.55 15.85
C ALA A 251 -2.69 2.63 17.09
N ALA A 252 -3.56 1.62 17.12
CA ALA A 252 -3.62 0.63 18.19
C ALA A 252 -2.71 -0.58 17.93
N GLY A 253 -2.03 -0.62 16.76
CA GLY A 253 -1.16 -1.72 16.34
C GLY A 253 -1.90 -2.90 15.72
N ASN A 254 -3.18 -2.73 15.33
CA ASN A 254 -3.86 -3.74 14.54
C ASN A 254 -3.40 -3.63 13.09
N LEU A 255 -3.14 -4.77 12.49
CA LEU A 255 -2.76 -4.92 11.09
C LEU A 255 -4.00 -5.28 10.28
N TYR A 256 -4.18 -4.61 9.17
CA TYR A 256 -5.24 -4.89 8.21
C TYR A 256 -4.63 -5.18 6.85
N GLY A 257 -5.29 -6.04 6.08
CA GLY A 257 -4.84 -6.42 4.75
C GLY A 257 -5.98 -6.92 3.87
N THR A 258 -5.64 -7.20 2.62
CA THR A 258 -6.52 -7.83 1.64
C THR A 258 -5.88 -9.07 1.05
N THR A 259 -6.69 -9.93 0.46
CA THR A 259 -6.22 -11.05 -0.36
C THR A 259 -6.90 -10.97 -1.73
N ASP A 260 -6.15 -11.19 -2.79
CA ASP A 260 -6.67 -11.13 -4.17
C ASP A 260 -7.70 -12.22 -4.43
N LEU A 261 -7.48 -13.40 -3.87
CA LEU A 261 -8.26 -14.60 -4.08
C LEU A 261 -8.64 -15.26 -2.75
N GLY A 262 -9.34 -16.39 -2.82
CA GLY A 262 -9.77 -17.14 -1.65
C GLY A 262 -10.98 -16.50 -0.95
N GLY A 263 -11.24 -16.92 0.28
CA GLY A 263 -12.45 -16.60 1.02
C GLY A 263 -13.66 -17.43 0.57
N THR A 264 -14.82 -17.17 1.17
CA THR A 264 -16.05 -17.94 0.91
C THR A 264 -16.47 -17.94 -0.56
N ASN A 265 -16.21 -16.83 -1.27
CA ASN A 265 -16.57 -16.66 -2.68
C ASN A 265 -15.38 -16.89 -3.63
N SER A 266 -14.21 -17.24 -3.13
CA SER A 266 -12.95 -17.42 -3.88
C SER A 266 -12.50 -16.16 -4.66
N LEU A 267 -12.99 -14.98 -4.30
CA LEU A 267 -12.78 -13.71 -5.01
C LEU A 267 -12.18 -12.62 -4.11
N GLY A 268 -11.47 -13.04 -3.07
CA GLY A 268 -10.70 -12.18 -2.19
C GLY A 268 -11.40 -11.82 -0.88
N THR A 269 -10.59 -11.42 0.08
CA THR A 269 -11.05 -11.04 1.43
C THR A 269 -10.39 -9.74 1.89
N ALA A 270 -11.00 -9.11 2.88
CA ALA A 270 -10.33 -8.17 3.76
C ALA A 270 -10.21 -8.80 5.15
N PHE A 271 -9.06 -8.63 5.81
CA PHE A 271 -8.77 -9.26 7.09
C PHE A 271 -8.17 -8.28 8.10
N GLN A 272 -8.19 -8.68 9.36
CA GLN A 272 -7.51 -8.02 10.47
C GLN A 272 -6.67 -9.03 11.25
N ILE A 273 -5.49 -8.60 11.69
CA ILE A 273 -4.73 -9.25 12.76
C ILE A 273 -4.60 -8.23 13.88
N THR A 274 -5.18 -8.53 15.05
CA THR A 274 -5.09 -7.61 16.19
C THR A 274 -3.65 -7.47 16.69
N ALA A 275 -3.35 -6.42 17.44
CA ALA A 275 -2.05 -6.23 18.10
C ALA A 275 -1.65 -7.43 18.99
N THR A 276 -2.63 -8.23 19.44
CA THR A 276 -2.40 -9.47 20.21
C THR A 276 -2.23 -10.73 19.33
N GLY A 277 -2.26 -10.59 17.99
CA GLY A 277 -2.05 -11.69 17.04
C GLY A 277 -3.32 -12.47 16.66
N THR A 278 -4.51 -12.02 17.03
CA THR A 278 -5.75 -12.71 16.63
C THR A 278 -6.14 -12.32 15.20
N PHE A 279 -6.21 -13.31 14.31
CA PHE A 279 -6.70 -13.14 12.93
C PHE A 279 -8.23 -13.18 12.85
N SER A 280 -8.80 -12.39 11.95
CA SER A 280 -10.21 -12.47 11.55
C SER A 280 -10.40 -11.99 10.12
N THR A 281 -11.25 -12.70 9.34
CA THR A 281 -11.77 -12.20 8.07
C THR A 281 -12.88 -11.19 8.36
N LEU A 282 -12.68 -9.96 7.89
CA LEU A 282 -13.65 -8.87 8.05
C LEU A 282 -14.72 -8.91 6.96
N TYR A 283 -14.32 -9.24 5.73
CA TYR A 283 -15.23 -9.27 4.59
C TYR A 283 -14.79 -10.27 3.53
N ASN A 284 -15.77 -10.91 2.86
CA ASN A 284 -15.56 -11.73 1.68
C ASN A 284 -16.14 -10.99 0.47
N PHE A 285 -15.30 -10.64 -0.50
CA PHE A 285 -15.74 -9.91 -1.69
C PHE A 285 -16.64 -10.76 -2.60
N CYS A 286 -17.39 -10.11 -3.51
CA CYS A 286 -18.43 -10.72 -4.34
C CYS A 286 -19.54 -11.39 -3.50
N SER A 287 -19.92 -10.77 -2.39
CA SER A 287 -21.02 -11.22 -1.53
C SER A 287 -22.38 -10.71 -2.00
N LEU A 288 -22.40 -9.69 -2.86
CA LEU A 288 -23.61 -9.14 -3.44
C LEU A 288 -23.84 -9.69 -4.86
N ALA A 289 -25.09 -9.66 -5.30
CA ALA A 289 -25.46 -10.13 -6.63
C ALA A 289 -24.64 -9.45 -7.74
N ASN A 290 -24.11 -10.24 -8.66
CA ASN A 290 -23.24 -9.79 -9.74
C ASN A 290 -21.95 -9.08 -9.24
N CYS A 291 -21.44 -9.46 -8.08
CA CYS A 291 -20.29 -8.82 -7.44
C CYS A 291 -20.41 -7.28 -7.40
N ALA A 292 -21.58 -6.78 -7.00
CA ALA A 292 -21.84 -5.34 -6.95
C ALA A 292 -20.91 -4.62 -5.95
N ASP A 293 -20.39 -5.34 -4.96
CA ASP A 293 -19.39 -5.00 -3.95
C ASP A 293 -17.93 -5.19 -4.41
N GLY A 294 -17.71 -5.56 -5.67
CA GLY A 294 -16.39 -5.82 -6.25
C GLY A 294 -15.81 -7.20 -5.92
N TYR A 295 -14.65 -7.47 -6.49
CA TYR A 295 -13.87 -8.70 -6.29
C TYR A 295 -12.38 -8.42 -6.48
N ALA A 296 -11.53 -9.37 -6.04
CA ALA A 296 -10.07 -9.28 -6.10
C ALA A 296 -9.57 -7.88 -5.66
N PRO A 297 -9.74 -7.52 -4.37
CA PRO A 297 -9.21 -6.27 -3.85
C PRO A 297 -7.68 -6.29 -3.96
N TYR A 298 -7.07 -5.19 -4.37
CA TYR A 298 -5.66 -5.14 -4.68
C TYR A 298 -5.03 -3.80 -4.35
N GLY A 299 -3.72 -3.81 -4.10
CA GLY A 299 -2.90 -2.62 -3.86
C GLY A 299 -3.00 -2.08 -2.43
N THR A 300 -2.73 -0.80 -2.27
CA THR A 300 -2.70 -0.17 -0.95
C THR A 300 -4.10 0.02 -0.39
N ILE A 301 -4.22 -0.21 0.91
CA ILE A 301 -5.42 0.10 1.69
C ILE A 301 -5.12 1.22 2.68
N ALA A 302 -6.14 1.94 3.08
CA ALA A 302 -6.05 3.00 4.08
C ALA A 302 -6.98 2.69 5.26
N VAL A 303 -6.62 3.15 6.46
CA VAL A 303 -7.44 3.02 7.66
C VAL A 303 -7.65 4.39 8.30
N ASP A 304 -8.89 4.73 8.66
CA ASP A 304 -9.19 5.95 9.40
C ASP A 304 -9.07 5.75 10.93
N SER A 305 -9.18 6.83 11.68
CA SER A 305 -9.09 6.79 13.14
C SER A 305 -10.23 6.03 13.83
N SER A 306 -11.28 5.69 13.10
CA SER A 306 -12.42 4.88 13.58
C SER A 306 -12.27 3.40 13.24
N GLY A 307 -11.15 2.99 12.58
CA GLY A 307 -10.91 1.63 12.15
C GLY A 307 -11.66 1.24 10.87
N ASN A 308 -12.22 2.20 10.13
CA ASN A 308 -12.79 1.90 8.82
C ASN A 308 -11.67 1.73 7.79
N LEU A 309 -11.79 0.71 6.94
CA LEU A 309 -10.86 0.44 5.85
C LEU A 309 -11.39 1.00 4.54
N PHE A 310 -10.47 1.45 3.72
CA PHE A 310 -10.73 1.91 2.36
C PHE A 310 -9.74 1.24 1.42
N GLY A 311 -10.23 0.79 0.27
CA GLY A 311 -9.40 0.14 -0.73
C GLY A 311 -10.07 0.16 -2.09
N THR A 312 -9.39 -0.47 -3.04
CA THR A 312 -9.88 -0.64 -4.41
C THR A 312 -10.13 -2.11 -4.72
N SER A 313 -11.12 -2.36 -5.57
CA SER A 313 -11.39 -3.71 -6.07
C SER A 313 -11.89 -3.66 -7.51
N TYR A 314 -11.78 -4.78 -8.23
CA TYR A 314 -12.35 -4.89 -9.57
C TYR A 314 -13.87 -5.04 -9.52
N ARG A 315 -14.53 -4.49 -10.53
CA ARG A 315 -15.95 -4.68 -10.79
C ARG A 315 -16.21 -4.72 -12.30
N HIS A 316 -16.30 -5.91 -12.86
CA HIS A 316 -16.42 -6.12 -14.32
C HIS A 316 -15.27 -5.41 -15.08
N SER A 317 -15.58 -4.39 -15.88
CA SER A 317 -14.61 -3.61 -16.66
C SER A 317 -14.19 -2.30 -15.97
N SER A 318 -14.54 -2.11 -14.71
CA SER A 318 -14.23 -0.90 -13.93
C SER A 318 -13.56 -1.26 -12.61
N THR A 319 -13.05 -0.24 -11.93
CA THR A 319 -12.54 -0.33 -10.57
C THR A 319 -13.44 0.49 -9.66
N ILE A 320 -13.70 -0.01 -8.45
CA ILE A 320 -14.44 0.71 -7.41
C ILE A 320 -13.51 1.07 -6.27
N VAL A 321 -13.89 2.11 -5.51
CA VAL A 321 -13.38 2.36 -4.17
C VAL A 321 -14.43 1.93 -3.17
N TYR A 322 -14.05 1.06 -2.25
CA TYR A 322 -14.92 0.57 -1.19
C TYR A 322 -14.54 1.14 0.17
N LYS A 323 -15.49 1.12 1.08
CA LYS A 323 -15.31 1.34 2.52
C LYS A 323 -15.83 0.12 3.27
N LEU A 324 -15.03 -0.40 4.19
CA LEU A 324 -15.47 -1.36 5.20
C LEU A 324 -15.45 -0.67 6.55
N THR A 325 -16.58 -0.71 7.26
CA THR A 325 -16.62 -0.25 8.65
C THR A 325 -15.83 -1.22 9.53
N ALA A 326 -15.41 -0.78 10.71
CA ALA A 326 -14.76 -1.64 11.70
C ALA A 326 -15.62 -2.86 12.10
N SER A 327 -16.93 -2.83 11.86
CA SER A 327 -17.87 -3.95 12.06
C SER A 327 -18.02 -4.87 10.85
N GLY A 328 -17.30 -4.62 9.74
CA GLY A 328 -17.33 -5.42 8.52
C GLY A 328 -18.49 -5.07 7.56
N ALA A 329 -19.22 -3.96 7.77
CA ALA A 329 -20.21 -3.52 6.79
C ALA A 329 -19.52 -2.85 5.60
N GLU A 330 -19.75 -3.39 4.40
CA GLU A 330 -19.18 -2.88 3.15
C GLU A 330 -20.11 -1.84 2.50
N SER A 331 -19.52 -0.87 1.80
CA SER A 331 -20.19 0.05 0.89
C SER A 331 -19.27 0.50 -0.23
N VAL A 332 -19.78 0.51 -1.47
CA VAL A 332 -19.11 1.14 -2.60
C VAL A 332 -19.27 2.66 -2.48
N ILE A 333 -18.17 3.36 -2.24
CA ILE A 333 -18.17 4.82 -2.06
C ILE A 333 -17.86 5.58 -3.35
N TYR A 334 -17.22 4.93 -4.31
CA TYR A 334 -16.99 5.47 -5.64
C TYR A 334 -16.94 4.37 -6.69
N ASN A 335 -17.64 4.58 -7.80
CA ASN A 335 -17.63 3.69 -8.96
C ASN A 335 -17.07 4.47 -10.16
N GLY A 336 -15.77 4.32 -10.37
CA GLY A 336 -15.07 4.99 -11.46
C GLY A 336 -15.55 4.52 -12.82
N LYS A 337 -15.70 5.47 -13.76
CA LYS A 337 -15.93 5.14 -15.18
C LYS A 337 -14.64 4.74 -15.90
N THR A 338 -13.52 4.88 -15.24
CA THR A 338 -12.16 4.64 -15.75
C THR A 338 -11.40 3.77 -14.78
N PHE A 339 -10.31 3.15 -15.24
CA PHE A 339 -9.40 2.41 -14.37
C PHE A 339 -8.84 3.33 -13.28
N ILE A 340 -8.96 2.92 -12.01
CA ILE A 340 -8.35 3.55 -10.86
C ILE A 340 -7.12 2.72 -10.49
N SER A 341 -5.98 3.39 -10.29
CA SER A 341 -4.77 2.74 -9.77
C SER A 341 -5.02 2.23 -8.35
N PRO A 342 -4.39 1.12 -7.95
CA PRO A 342 -4.55 0.55 -6.60
C PRO A 342 -3.86 1.35 -5.49
N LEU A 343 -3.55 2.61 -5.73
CA LEU A 343 -2.92 3.51 -4.77
C LEU A 343 -3.98 4.37 -4.10
N LEU A 344 -4.15 4.20 -2.79
CA LEU A 344 -5.12 4.95 -2.00
C LEU A 344 -4.47 5.40 -0.69
N VAL A 345 -4.63 6.68 -0.37
CA VAL A 345 -4.22 7.25 0.91
C VAL A 345 -5.35 8.11 1.50
N ILE A 346 -5.35 8.27 2.82
CA ILE A 346 -6.37 9.03 3.55
C ILE A 346 -5.73 10.14 4.37
N ASP A 347 -6.37 11.31 4.42
CA ASP A 347 -5.99 12.38 5.33
C ASP A 347 -6.70 12.30 6.69
N LYS A 348 -6.36 13.20 7.59
CA LYS A 348 -6.90 13.22 8.96
C LYS A 348 -8.39 13.58 9.06
N VAL A 349 -8.96 14.16 8.00
CA VAL A 349 -10.39 14.55 7.96
C VAL A 349 -11.22 13.56 7.15
N GLY A 350 -10.61 12.50 6.61
CA GLY A 350 -11.28 11.42 5.92
C GLY A 350 -11.37 11.59 4.40
N ASN A 351 -10.70 12.58 3.81
CA ASN A 351 -10.58 12.67 2.37
C ASN A 351 -9.64 11.55 1.87
N LEU A 352 -10.04 10.90 0.80
CA LEU A 352 -9.24 9.88 0.13
C LEU A 352 -8.60 10.44 -1.12
N TYR A 353 -7.36 10.06 -1.36
CA TYR A 353 -6.62 10.46 -2.55
C TYR A 353 -6.11 9.24 -3.28
N GLY A 354 -6.19 9.27 -4.60
CA GLY A 354 -5.73 8.19 -5.46
C GLY A 354 -5.35 8.68 -6.84
N ILE A 355 -5.09 7.71 -7.73
CA ILE A 355 -4.66 7.95 -9.11
C ILE A 355 -5.67 7.28 -10.05
N ASP A 356 -6.09 8.01 -11.07
CA ASP A 356 -6.89 7.48 -12.17
C ASP A 356 -6.23 7.77 -13.54
N SER A 357 -6.92 7.46 -14.61
CA SER A 357 -6.44 7.70 -15.98
C SER A 357 -6.24 9.19 -16.32
N LEU A 358 -6.74 10.11 -15.51
CA LEU A 358 -6.60 11.55 -15.70
C LEU A 358 -5.50 12.15 -14.83
N GLY A 359 -5.14 11.50 -13.73
CA GLY A 359 -4.14 11.97 -12.78
C GLY A 359 -4.51 11.75 -11.32
N VAL A 360 -4.24 12.71 -10.45
CA VAL A 360 -4.54 12.65 -9.02
C VAL A 360 -5.97 13.10 -8.77
N TYR A 361 -6.75 12.28 -8.07
CA TYR A 361 -8.10 12.61 -7.63
C TYR A 361 -8.22 12.68 -6.10
N GLU A 362 -9.27 13.32 -5.65
CA GLU A 362 -9.72 13.39 -4.26
C GLU A 362 -11.17 12.93 -4.17
N LEU A 363 -11.49 12.14 -3.15
CA LEU A 363 -12.85 11.81 -2.75
C LEU A 363 -13.12 12.46 -1.39
N VAL A 364 -14.04 13.41 -1.36
CA VAL A 364 -14.41 14.15 -0.14
C VAL A 364 -15.68 13.55 0.45
N PRO A 365 -15.68 13.15 1.73
CA PRO A 365 -16.89 12.65 2.37
C PRO A 365 -17.96 13.74 2.42
N SER A 366 -19.18 13.41 1.99
CA SER A 366 -20.34 14.31 2.13
C SER A 366 -20.83 14.27 3.57
N ASN A 367 -21.05 15.45 4.14
CA ASN A 367 -21.62 15.63 5.49
C ASN A 367 -23.09 15.19 5.55
#